data_5fcf317bd410f3b94973cc4e538451e7
#
_entry.id   5fcf317bd410f3b94973cc4e538451e7
#
_cell.length_a   1.000
_cell.length_b   1.000
_cell.length_c   1.000
_cell.angle_alpha   90.00
_cell.angle_beta   90.00
_cell.angle_gamma   90.00
#
_symmetry.space_group_name_H-M   'P 1'
#
loop_
_entity.id
_entity.type
_entity.pdbx_description
1 polymer ?
#
loop_
_entity_poly.entity_id
_entity_poly.type
_entity_poly.pdbx_seq_one_letter_code
_entity_poly.pdbx_strand_id
1 'polypeptide(L)'
;RSVCTSNKEMVATYGAELLGLAKAHNCAFLFEASVGGGTPIITPMHQCLAANVITEVEGIVNGTTNFMLTKMVRENLGFDEALKIAQELGYAETKDPGDDVDGRDACRKIAILSSLVCGHQIYPQNIPTRGIRDITADDVASAEKLGCVIKLIAWMKRGDDGSVAAGVEPCLVPKSNQLAGVDDVFNAVLVKGDMLGDVVFYGKGAGKLPTASAVVADVVDALKNGSKVHDSLFWQPAEPVEGLLTDPAPAAYYVRVAGIAPAVVEAIYGTGKVVEERFDGCAYFVEQADEKALAEAARKVEAVCGSV
;
A
#
# COMPACT_ATOMS: atom_id res chain seq x y z
N ARG A 1 -13.97 -21.61 20.73
CA ARG A 1 -13.29 -22.31 19.61
C ARG A 1 -12.33 -21.38 18.94
N SER A 2 -11.18 -21.89 18.47
CA SER A 2 -10.24 -21.13 17.65
C SER A 2 -10.83 -20.83 16.27
N VAL A 3 -10.38 -19.73 15.66
CA VAL A 3 -10.83 -19.23 14.36
C VAL A 3 -9.62 -18.95 13.48
N CYS A 4 -9.66 -19.43 12.24
CA CYS A 4 -8.72 -19.08 11.19
C CYS A 4 -9.51 -18.40 10.05
N THR A 5 -9.07 -17.24 9.58
CA THR A 5 -9.85 -16.44 8.63
C THR A 5 -8.96 -15.78 7.56
N SER A 6 -9.53 -15.59 6.36
CA SER A 6 -8.97 -14.75 5.29
C SER A 6 -9.70 -13.41 5.14
N ASN A 7 -10.64 -13.10 6.02
CA ASN A 7 -11.47 -11.91 5.92
C ASN A 7 -10.70 -10.65 6.40
N LYS A 8 -9.99 -10.02 5.47
CA LYS A 8 -9.22 -8.80 5.72
C LYS A 8 -10.05 -7.64 6.27
N GLU A 9 -11.29 -7.48 5.81
CA GLU A 9 -12.16 -6.39 6.26
C GLU A 9 -12.52 -6.53 7.73
N MET A 10 -12.88 -7.74 8.15
CA MET A 10 -13.18 -8.06 9.55
C MET A 10 -11.94 -7.84 10.44
N VAL A 11 -10.75 -8.27 10.00
CA VAL A 11 -9.53 -8.13 10.78
C VAL A 11 -9.09 -6.65 10.84
N ALA A 12 -9.16 -5.91 9.74
CA ALA A 12 -8.79 -4.51 9.70
C ALA A 12 -9.73 -3.62 10.53
N THR A 13 -11.01 -4.00 10.66
CA THR A 13 -12.00 -3.19 11.37
C THR A 13 -12.14 -3.58 12.85
N TYR A 14 -12.12 -4.88 13.13
CA TYR A 14 -12.43 -5.42 14.46
C TYR A 14 -11.29 -6.23 15.07
N GLY A 15 -10.06 -6.12 14.52
CA GLY A 15 -8.94 -6.97 14.91
C GLY A 15 -8.65 -6.93 16.41
N ALA A 16 -8.53 -5.74 17.01
CA ALA A 16 -8.27 -5.57 18.43
C ALA A 16 -9.36 -6.22 19.32
N GLU A 17 -10.62 -6.02 18.97
CA GLU A 17 -11.77 -6.63 19.69
C GLU A 17 -11.73 -8.15 19.60
N LEU A 18 -11.54 -8.69 18.38
CA LEU A 18 -11.53 -10.15 18.14
C LEU A 18 -10.32 -10.83 18.80
N LEU A 19 -9.15 -10.21 18.77
CA LEU A 19 -7.97 -10.67 19.48
C LEU A 19 -8.18 -10.65 21.01
N GLY A 20 -8.79 -9.57 21.53
CA GLY A 20 -9.16 -9.45 22.93
C GLY A 20 -10.14 -10.54 23.38
N LEU A 21 -11.19 -10.79 22.58
CA LEU A 21 -12.16 -11.87 22.83
C LEU A 21 -11.50 -13.24 22.76
N ALA A 22 -10.65 -13.49 21.78
CA ALA A 22 -9.94 -14.77 21.65
C ALA A 22 -9.05 -15.02 22.87
N LYS A 23 -8.30 -14.02 23.32
CA LYS A 23 -7.47 -14.07 24.52
C LYS A 23 -8.30 -14.32 25.77
N ALA A 24 -9.42 -13.61 25.98
CA ALA A 24 -10.30 -13.77 27.13
C ALA A 24 -10.93 -15.17 27.22
N HIS A 25 -11.16 -15.82 26.07
CA HIS A 25 -11.72 -17.15 25.98
C HIS A 25 -10.70 -18.26 25.76
N ASN A 26 -9.41 -17.96 25.84
CA ASN A 26 -8.31 -18.91 25.63
C ASN A 26 -8.42 -19.65 24.27
N CYS A 27 -8.72 -18.91 23.21
CA CYS A 27 -8.84 -19.39 21.83
C CYS A 27 -7.82 -18.70 20.94
N ALA A 28 -7.40 -19.36 19.86
CA ALA A 28 -6.60 -18.72 18.81
C ALA A 28 -7.50 -17.98 17.82
N PHE A 29 -7.08 -16.78 17.38
CA PHE A 29 -7.65 -16.05 16.26
C PHE A 29 -6.51 -15.74 15.28
N LEU A 30 -6.47 -16.45 14.15
CA LEU A 30 -5.39 -16.44 13.17
C LEU A 30 -5.91 -15.95 11.83
N PHE A 31 -5.08 -15.20 11.10
CA PHE A 31 -5.52 -14.50 9.90
C PHE A 31 -4.40 -14.27 8.89
N GLU A 32 -3.41 -15.18 8.79
CA GLU A 32 -2.33 -15.09 7.80
C GLU A 32 -2.85 -14.83 6.39
N ALA A 33 -3.94 -15.51 6.01
CA ALA A 33 -4.55 -15.39 4.69
C ALA A 33 -5.26 -14.04 4.43
N SER A 34 -5.35 -13.14 5.42
CA SER A 34 -5.97 -11.82 5.27
C SER A 34 -5.06 -10.82 4.54
N VAL A 35 -3.74 -11.03 4.55
CA VAL A 35 -2.74 -10.22 3.85
C VAL A 35 -1.84 -11.13 3.02
N GLY A 36 -1.61 -10.75 1.77
CA GLY A 36 -0.64 -11.44 0.90
C GLY A 36 -1.07 -12.82 0.37
N GLY A 37 -2.23 -13.35 0.78
CA GLY A 37 -2.73 -14.64 0.31
C GLY A 37 -1.72 -15.77 0.49
N GLY A 38 -0.98 -16.13 -0.56
CA GLY A 38 0.07 -17.14 -0.50
C GLY A 38 1.45 -16.61 -0.16
N THR A 39 1.59 -15.30 0.07
CA THR A 39 2.84 -14.68 0.53
C THR A 39 2.80 -14.59 2.05
N PRO A 40 3.56 -15.41 2.79
CA PRO A 40 3.53 -15.34 4.25
C PRO A 40 4.12 -14.02 4.72
N ILE A 41 3.42 -13.29 5.58
CA ILE A 41 3.85 -11.99 6.09
C ILE A 41 3.52 -11.78 7.57
N ILE A 42 2.31 -12.11 8.03
CA ILE A 42 1.90 -11.85 9.41
C ILE A 42 2.73 -12.69 10.38
N THR A 43 2.75 -14.00 10.19
CA THR A 43 3.55 -14.91 11.02
C THR A 43 5.05 -14.59 10.97
N PRO A 44 5.70 -14.37 9.81
CA PRO A 44 7.08 -13.92 9.77
C PRO A 44 7.33 -12.63 10.53
N MET A 45 6.49 -11.62 10.41
CA MET A 45 6.67 -10.35 11.10
C MET A 45 6.65 -10.51 12.62
N HIS A 46 5.68 -11.23 13.18
CA HIS A 46 5.57 -11.34 14.62
C HIS A 46 6.43 -12.44 15.25
N GLN A 47 6.93 -13.42 14.46
CA GLN A 47 7.79 -14.50 14.98
C GLN A 47 9.24 -14.38 14.51
N CYS A 48 9.47 -14.32 13.19
CA CYS A 48 10.82 -14.35 12.65
C CYS A 48 11.54 -13.01 12.82
N LEU A 49 10.81 -11.90 12.76
CA LEU A 49 11.35 -10.55 12.89
C LEU A 49 11.18 -9.96 14.30
N ALA A 50 10.70 -10.73 15.27
CA ALA A 50 10.38 -10.27 16.62
C ALA A 50 11.54 -9.65 17.41
N ALA A 51 12.79 -9.89 17.00
CA ALA A 51 13.97 -9.28 17.62
C ALA A 51 14.28 -7.87 17.08
N ASN A 52 13.54 -7.40 16.07
CA ASN A 52 13.78 -6.11 15.41
C ASN A 52 12.69 -5.09 15.76
N VAL A 53 13.07 -3.83 15.80
CA VAL A 53 12.11 -2.74 15.67
C VAL A 53 11.83 -2.53 14.18
N ILE A 54 10.61 -2.85 13.75
CA ILE A 54 10.19 -2.60 12.38
C ILE A 54 9.94 -1.11 12.22
N THR A 55 10.68 -0.48 11.32
CA THR A 55 10.62 0.96 11.06
C THR A 55 9.80 1.30 9.81
N GLU A 56 9.74 0.37 8.84
CA GLU A 56 9.06 0.62 7.59
C GLU A 56 8.48 -0.68 7.02
N VAL A 57 7.29 -0.59 6.43
CA VAL A 57 6.67 -1.65 5.64
C VAL A 57 6.19 -1.01 4.33
N GLU A 58 6.64 -1.53 3.21
CA GLU A 58 6.20 -1.12 1.87
C GLU A 58 5.74 -2.34 1.10
N GLY A 59 4.59 -2.28 0.45
CA GLY A 59 4.07 -3.47 -0.21
C GLY A 59 3.28 -3.21 -1.48
N ILE A 60 3.54 -4.05 -2.48
CA ILE A 60 2.63 -4.31 -3.60
C ILE A 60 1.72 -5.44 -3.12
N VAL A 61 0.54 -5.08 -2.59
CA VAL A 61 -0.35 -6.03 -1.90
C VAL A 61 -1.67 -6.26 -2.64
N ASN A 62 -1.82 -5.68 -3.83
CA ASN A 62 -2.96 -5.91 -4.71
C ASN A 62 -2.49 -6.38 -6.10
N GLY A 63 -2.78 -7.64 -6.44
CA GLY A 63 -2.32 -8.26 -7.69
C GLY A 63 -3.02 -7.69 -8.92
N THR A 64 -4.27 -7.25 -8.82
CA THR A 64 -5.03 -6.67 -9.94
C THR A 64 -4.40 -5.37 -10.42
N THR A 65 -4.18 -4.43 -9.49
CA THR A 65 -3.56 -3.15 -9.83
C THR A 65 -2.12 -3.30 -10.31
N ASN A 66 -1.35 -4.22 -9.71
CA ASN A 66 0.00 -4.49 -10.17
C ASN A 66 0.03 -5.09 -11.58
N PHE A 67 -0.90 -6.00 -11.91
CA PHE A 67 -1.08 -6.52 -13.25
C PHE A 67 -1.41 -5.40 -14.25
N MET A 68 -2.38 -4.54 -13.92
CA MET A 68 -2.76 -3.42 -14.78
C MET A 68 -1.58 -2.47 -15.04
N LEU A 69 -0.87 -2.05 -14.00
CA LEU A 69 0.33 -1.19 -14.12
C LEU A 69 1.44 -1.89 -14.91
N THR A 70 1.64 -3.21 -14.75
CA THR A 70 2.58 -3.98 -15.56
C THR A 70 2.22 -3.92 -17.04
N LYS A 71 0.94 -4.07 -17.40
CA LYS A 71 0.45 -3.95 -18.77
C LYS A 71 0.64 -2.55 -19.33
N MET A 72 0.30 -1.51 -18.56
CA MET A 72 0.51 -0.11 -18.96
C MET A 72 1.99 0.18 -19.24
N VAL A 73 2.89 -0.31 -18.38
CA VAL A 73 4.36 -0.10 -18.55
C VAL A 73 4.92 -0.91 -19.72
N ARG A 74 4.60 -2.19 -19.83
CA ARG A 74 5.24 -3.09 -20.81
C ARG A 74 4.63 -3.05 -22.20
N GLU A 75 3.32 -2.81 -22.28
CA GLU A 75 2.54 -2.86 -23.53
C GLU A 75 2.06 -1.46 -23.96
N ASN A 76 2.41 -0.43 -23.17
CA ASN A 76 2.01 0.97 -23.41
C ASN A 76 0.49 1.14 -23.56
N LEU A 77 -0.28 0.42 -22.73
CA LEU A 77 -1.73 0.47 -22.72
C LEU A 77 -2.25 1.62 -21.84
N GLY A 78 -3.44 2.11 -22.18
CA GLY A 78 -4.19 2.99 -21.29
C GLY A 78 -4.82 2.23 -20.11
N PHE A 79 -5.28 2.98 -19.09
CA PHE A 79 -5.94 2.40 -17.90
C PHE A 79 -7.13 1.51 -18.27
N ASP A 80 -8.03 2.00 -19.13
CA ASP A 80 -9.28 1.28 -19.49
C ASP A 80 -8.99 -0.02 -20.25
N GLU A 81 -7.97 -0.03 -21.11
CA GLU A 81 -7.55 -1.24 -21.83
C GLU A 81 -6.96 -2.27 -20.89
N ALA A 82 -6.08 -1.83 -19.98
CA ALA A 82 -5.48 -2.70 -18.96
C ALA A 82 -6.55 -3.27 -18.01
N LEU A 83 -7.53 -2.46 -17.61
CA LEU A 83 -8.67 -2.90 -16.80
C LEU A 83 -9.51 -3.96 -17.52
N LYS A 84 -9.83 -3.73 -18.80
CA LYS A 84 -10.59 -4.69 -19.61
C LYS A 84 -9.89 -6.04 -19.68
N ILE A 85 -8.58 -6.06 -19.93
CA ILE A 85 -7.79 -7.30 -19.94
C ILE A 85 -7.82 -7.99 -18.57
N ALA A 86 -7.67 -7.23 -17.48
CA ALA A 86 -7.77 -7.76 -16.13
C ALA A 86 -9.15 -8.40 -15.85
N GLN A 87 -10.22 -7.79 -16.32
CA GLN A 87 -11.59 -8.32 -16.20
C GLN A 87 -11.80 -9.59 -17.04
N GLU A 88 -11.31 -9.62 -18.27
CA GLU A 88 -11.40 -10.80 -19.16
C GLU A 88 -10.64 -12.00 -18.59
N LEU A 89 -9.54 -11.77 -17.89
CA LEU A 89 -8.74 -12.80 -17.21
C LEU A 89 -9.29 -13.17 -15.80
N GLY A 90 -10.33 -12.48 -15.34
CA GLY A 90 -10.94 -12.71 -14.02
C GLY A 90 -10.11 -12.20 -12.83
N TYR A 91 -9.21 -11.25 -13.05
CA TYR A 91 -8.43 -10.60 -12.00
C TYR A 91 -9.17 -9.41 -11.38
N ALA A 92 -9.98 -8.70 -12.16
CA ALA A 92 -10.82 -7.60 -11.70
C ALA A 92 -12.31 -7.93 -11.83
N GLU A 93 -13.13 -7.43 -10.92
CA GLU A 93 -14.57 -7.54 -11.01
C GLU A 93 -15.10 -6.70 -12.17
N THR A 94 -16.10 -7.25 -12.91
CA THR A 94 -16.70 -6.57 -14.08
C THR A 94 -17.69 -5.48 -13.67
N LYS A 95 -18.31 -5.61 -12.50
CA LYS A 95 -19.35 -4.69 -12.02
C LYS A 95 -18.78 -3.48 -11.29
N ASP A 96 -17.88 -3.72 -10.34
CA ASP A 96 -17.24 -2.68 -9.54
C ASP A 96 -15.80 -3.08 -9.21
N PRO A 97 -14.81 -2.66 -10.02
CA PRO A 97 -13.40 -2.91 -9.73
C PRO A 97 -12.83 -1.99 -8.64
N GLY A 98 -13.66 -1.13 -8.04
CA GLY A 98 -13.21 -0.08 -7.13
C GLY A 98 -12.45 -0.56 -5.91
N ASP A 99 -12.74 -1.76 -5.40
CA ASP A 99 -11.97 -2.31 -4.26
C ASP A 99 -10.48 -2.45 -4.60
N ASP A 100 -10.17 -2.80 -5.85
CA ASP A 100 -8.81 -2.90 -6.36
C ASP A 100 -8.28 -1.53 -6.79
N VAL A 101 -8.91 -0.93 -7.82
CA VAL A 101 -8.34 0.23 -8.51
C VAL A 101 -8.35 1.53 -7.72
N ASP A 102 -9.21 1.64 -6.69
CA ASP A 102 -9.24 2.78 -5.75
C ASP A 102 -8.33 2.55 -4.53
N GLY A 103 -7.65 1.40 -4.43
CA GLY A 103 -6.70 1.07 -3.37
C GLY A 103 -7.33 0.59 -2.05
N ARG A 104 -8.66 0.37 -1.99
CA ARG A 104 -9.36 -0.02 -0.75
C ARG A 104 -8.91 -1.38 -0.21
N ASP A 105 -8.66 -2.35 -1.09
CA ASP A 105 -8.08 -3.65 -0.72
C ASP A 105 -6.69 -3.50 -0.10
N ALA A 106 -5.82 -2.72 -0.74
CA ALA A 106 -4.46 -2.44 -0.24
C ALA A 106 -4.49 -1.68 1.10
N CYS A 107 -5.44 -0.75 1.27
CA CYS A 107 -5.65 0.01 2.49
C CYS A 107 -5.98 -0.90 3.69
N ARG A 108 -6.91 -1.85 3.53
CA ARG A 108 -7.23 -2.82 4.60
C ARG A 108 -6.02 -3.67 4.98
N LYS A 109 -5.21 -4.06 4.00
CA LYS A 109 -4.02 -4.88 4.25
C LYS A 109 -2.93 -4.11 4.98
N ILE A 110 -2.64 -2.87 4.59
CA ILE A 110 -1.65 -2.07 5.31
C ILE A 110 -2.14 -1.67 6.71
N ALA A 111 -3.44 -1.48 6.90
CA ALA A 111 -4.01 -1.26 8.23
C ALA A 111 -3.72 -2.43 9.18
N ILE A 112 -3.86 -3.68 8.70
CA ILE A 112 -3.52 -4.88 9.48
C ILE A 112 -2.03 -4.92 9.81
N LEU A 113 -1.16 -4.72 8.82
CA LEU A 113 0.30 -4.74 9.02
C LEU A 113 0.75 -3.61 9.95
N SER A 114 0.20 -2.42 9.79
CA SER A 114 0.47 -1.28 10.67
C SER A 114 0.03 -1.56 12.11
N SER A 115 -1.15 -2.14 12.29
CA SER A 115 -1.64 -2.53 13.63
C SER A 115 -0.71 -3.54 14.31
N LEU A 116 -0.19 -4.50 13.54
CA LEU A 116 0.76 -5.49 14.04
C LEU A 116 2.08 -4.85 14.48
N VAL A 117 2.60 -3.90 13.71
CA VAL A 117 3.86 -3.19 14.02
C VAL A 117 3.71 -2.21 15.18
N CYS A 118 2.59 -1.47 15.22
CA CYS A 118 2.34 -0.47 16.26
C CYS A 118 1.93 -1.08 17.61
N GLY A 119 1.37 -2.29 17.60
CA GLY A 119 0.72 -2.87 18.76
C GLY A 119 -0.61 -2.22 19.13
N HIS A 120 -1.18 -1.40 18.25
CA HIS A 120 -2.48 -0.73 18.39
C HIS A 120 -3.26 -0.78 17.08
N GLN A 121 -4.59 -0.81 17.17
CA GLN A 121 -5.46 -0.84 16.00
C GLN A 121 -5.28 0.43 15.14
N ILE A 122 -4.89 0.26 13.90
CA ILE A 122 -4.94 1.29 12.86
C ILE A 122 -6.16 1.01 11.99
N TYR A 123 -7.04 1.99 11.87
CA TYR A 123 -8.29 1.84 11.14
C TYR A 123 -8.12 2.25 9.66
N PRO A 124 -8.64 1.47 8.70
CA PRO A 124 -8.53 1.79 7.27
C PRO A 124 -9.05 3.18 6.89
N GLN A 125 -10.13 3.64 7.54
CA GLN A 125 -10.72 4.95 7.26
C GLN A 125 -9.81 6.14 7.62
N ASN A 126 -8.76 5.92 8.43
CA ASN A 126 -7.81 6.95 8.83
C ASN A 126 -6.55 6.95 7.93
N ILE A 127 -6.43 6.00 7.00
CA ILE A 127 -5.29 5.89 6.09
C ILE A 127 -5.60 6.62 4.78
N PRO A 128 -4.86 7.68 4.44
CA PRO A 128 -4.96 8.30 3.13
C PRO A 128 -4.79 7.27 2.02
N THR A 129 -5.76 7.22 1.11
CA THR A 129 -5.78 6.18 0.07
C THR A 129 -6.09 6.80 -1.28
N ARG A 130 -5.17 6.62 -2.24
CA ARG A 130 -5.32 7.01 -3.63
C ARG A 130 -5.09 5.80 -4.52
N GLY A 131 -6.01 5.55 -5.44
CA GLY A 131 -5.92 4.46 -6.43
C GLY A 131 -5.15 4.84 -7.69
N ILE A 132 -5.32 4.01 -8.73
CA ILE A 132 -4.58 4.13 -9.99
C ILE A 132 -5.41 4.66 -11.17
N ARG A 133 -6.66 5.09 -10.94
CA ARG A 133 -7.57 5.52 -12.05
C ARG A 133 -7.04 6.65 -12.89
N ASP A 134 -6.31 7.58 -12.26
CA ASP A 134 -5.82 8.79 -12.92
C ASP A 134 -4.43 8.60 -13.57
N ILE A 135 -3.87 7.39 -13.49
CA ILE A 135 -2.57 7.07 -14.10
C ILE A 135 -2.76 6.90 -15.61
N THR A 136 -1.99 7.65 -16.36
CA THR A 136 -2.01 7.65 -17.82
C THR A 136 -0.74 7.04 -18.43
N ALA A 137 -0.78 6.74 -19.73
CA ALA A 137 0.42 6.32 -20.46
C ALA A 137 1.53 7.39 -20.41
N ASP A 138 1.15 8.65 -20.33
CA ASP A 138 2.07 9.78 -20.20
C ASP A 138 2.82 9.79 -18.87
N ASP A 139 2.13 9.43 -17.79
CA ASP A 139 2.76 9.31 -16.46
C ASP A 139 3.76 8.15 -16.46
N VAL A 140 3.40 7.04 -17.13
CA VAL A 140 4.30 5.89 -17.33
C VAL A 140 5.56 6.30 -18.11
N ALA A 141 5.41 7.03 -19.21
CA ALA A 141 6.55 7.52 -20.00
C ALA A 141 7.44 8.50 -19.21
N SER A 142 6.84 9.35 -18.37
CA SER A 142 7.56 10.27 -17.49
C SER A 142 8.33 9.51 -16.39
N ALA A 143 7.72 8.49 -15.81
CA ALA A 143 8.39 7.61 -14.83
C ALA A 143 9.62 6.93 -15.44
N GLU A 144 9.50 6.42 -16.68
CA GLU A 144 10.62 5.82 -17.40
C GLU A 144 11.80 6.79 -17.59
N LYS A 145 11.51 8.05 -17.95
CA LYS A 145 12.54 9.12 -18.08
C LYS A 145 13.24 9.43 -16.76
N LEU A 146 12.53 9.22 -15.63
CA LEU A 146 13.09 9.37 -14.28
C LEU A 146 13.84 8.11 -13.79
N GLY A 147 13.92 7.05 -14.60
CA GLY A 147 14.52 5.78 -14.20
C GLY A 147 13.67 5.02 -13.17
N CYS A 148 12.37 5.28 -13.14
CA CYS A 148 11.40 4.70 -12.22
C CYS A 148 10.36 3.84 -12.95
N VAL A 149 9.57 3.11 -12.19
CA VAL A 149 8.31 2.48 -12.59
C VAL A 149 7.20 2.94 -11.66
N ILE A 150 5.96 2.95 -12.13
CA ILE A 150 4.81 3.26 -11.27
C ILE A 150 4.30 1.97 -10.63
N LYS A 151 4.15 1.95 -9.31
CA LYS A 151 3.53 0.87 -8.54
C LYS A 151 2.52 1.47 -7.56
N LEU A 152 1.42 0.75 -7.30
CA LEU A 152 0.55 1.07 -6.17
C LEU A 152 1.20 0.53 -4.90
N ILE A 153 1.70 1.40 -4.06
CA ILE A 153 2.39 1.03 -2.83
C ILE A 153 1.47 1.31 -1.63
N ALA A 154 1.28 0.28 -0.83
CA ALA A 154 0.74 0.40 0.52
C ALA A 154 1.93 0.48 1.46
N TRP A 155 2.03 1.54 2.25
CA TRP A 155 3.20 1.81 3.06
C TRP A 155 2.85 2.23 4.49
N MET A 156 3.77 1.94 5.41
CA MET A 156 3.78 2.42 6.78
C MET A 156 5.20 2.79 7.16
N LYS A 157 5.38 3.91 7.86
CA LYS A 157 6.63 4.35 8.45
C LYS A 157 6.44 4.70 9.91
N ARG A 158 7.40 4.29 10.74
CA ARG A 158 7.44 4.58 12.16
C ARG A 158 8.52 5.62 12.44
N GLY A 159 8.16 6.70 13.12
CA GLY A 159 9.09 7.70 13.61
C GLY A 159 9.88 7.23 14.84
N ASP A 160 10.98 7.90 15.12
CA ASP A 160 11.83 7.61 16.30
C ASP A 160 11.08 7.85 17.62
N ASP A 161 10.08 8.71 17.62
CA ASP A 161 9.19 8.98 18.76
C ASP A 161 8.05 7.94 18.91
N GLY A 162 8.02 6.93 18.04
CA GLY A 162 6.98 5.91 17.97
C GLY A 162 5.72 6.32 17.23
N SER A 163 5.67 7.52 16.66
CA SER A 163 4.59 7.96 15.76
C SER A 163 4.55 7.08 14.51
N VAL A 164 3.40 7.02 13.86
CA VAL A 164 3.20 6.19 12.66
C VAL A 164 2.52 7.01 11.58
N ALA A 165 3.06 6.94 10.37
CA ALA A 165 2.39 7.39 9.17
C ALA A 165 2.11 6.17 8.27
N ALA A 166 0.98 6.18 7.58
CA ALA A 166 0.62 5.12 6.64
C ALA A 166 -0.18 5.69 5.47
N GLY A 167 -0.08 5.06 4.31
CA GLY A 167 -0.78 5.48 3.11
C GLY A 167 -0.87 4.39 2.06
N VAL A 168 -1.73 4.62 1.07
CA VAL A 168 -1.80 3.83 -0.17
C VAL A 168 -1.86 4.80 -1.34
N GLU A 169 -0.87 4.72 -2.21
CA GLU A 169 -0.81 5.63 -3.35
C GLU A 169 0.06 5.09 -4.50
N PRO A 170 -0.16 5.57 -5.73
CA PRO A 170 0.77 5.33 -6.82
C PRO A 170 2.11 6.02 -6.52
N CYS A 171 3.19 5.24 -6.54
CA CYS A 171 4.54 5.72 -6.27
C CYS A 171 5.46 5.55 -7.48
N LEU A 172 6.36 6.49 -7.68
CA LEU A 172 7.52 6.35 -8.56
C LEU A 172 8.58 5.52 -7.83
N VAL A 173 8.68 4.25 -8.21
CA VAL A 173 9.64 3.30 -7.61
C VAL A 173 10.89 3.26 -8.46
N PRO A 174 12.07 3.66 -7.94
CA PRO A 174 13.32 3.57 -8.68
C PRO A 174 13.60 2.14 -9.15
N LYS A 175 14.11 1.97 -10.37
CA LYS A 175 14.43 0.65 -10.94
C LYS A 175 15.45 -0.17 -10.12
N SER A 176 16.20 0.50 -9.25
CA SER A 176 17.11 -0.13 -8.29
C SER A 176 16.42 -0.68 -7.03
N ASN A 177 15.17 -0.30 -6.76
CA ASN A 177 14.40 -0.80 -5.61
C ASN A 177 13.89 -2.23 -5.90
N GLN A 178 13.89 -3.08 -4.89
CA GLN A 178 13.46 -4.48 -5.00
C GLN A 178 12.01 -4.64 -5.46
N LEU A 179 11.13 -3.69 -5.14
CA LEU A 179 9.72 -3.71 -5.53
C LEU A 179 9.50 -3.35 -7.00
N ALA A 180 10.46 -2.69 -7.65
CA ALA A 180 10.32 -2.26 -9.04
C ALA A 180 10.14 -3.44 -10.02
N GLY A 181 10.79 -4.57 -9.74
CA GLY A 181 10.73 -5.79 -10.56
C GLY A 181 9.57 -6.72 -10.26
N VAL A 182 8.66 -6.34 -9.37
CA VAL A 182 7.47 -7.17 -9.04
C VAL A 182 6.39 -6.91 -10.06
N ASP A 183 6.16 -7.85 -10.95
CA ASP A 183 5.24 -7.71 -12.08
C ASP A 183 4.03 -8.64 -12.02
N ASP A 184 3.09 -8.42 -12.93
CA ASP A 184 1.87 -9.20 -13.10
C ASP A 184 1.04 -9.26 -11.80
N VAL A 185 0.49 -10.42 -11.48
CA VAL A 185 -0.36 -10.65 -10.29
C VAL A 185 0.42 -10.94 -9.02
N PHE A 186 1.76 -10.81 -9.05
CA PHE A 186 2.58 -11.06 -7.89
C PHE A 186 2.52 -9.92 -6.88
N ASN A 187 2.66 -10.30 -5.62
CA ASN A 187 2.78 -9.38 -4.49
C ASN A 187 4.19 -9.45 -3.91
N ALA A 188 4.62 -8.35 -3.33
CA ALA A 188 5.80 -8.31 -2.48
C ALA A 188 5.62 -7.32 -1.35
N VAL A 189 6.14 -7.65 -0.18
CA VAL A 189 6.18 -6.76 0.99
C VAL A 189 7.63 -6.66 1.43
N LEU A 190 8.16 -5.45 1.40
CA LEU A 190 9.44 -5.08 1.95
C LEU A 190 9.22 -4.63 3.39
N VAL A 191 9.96 -5.22 4.31
CA VAL A 191 9.96 -4.86 5.73
C VAL A 191 11.36 -4.43 6.11
N LYS A 192 11.48 -3.26 6.71
CA LYS A 192 12.74 -2.74 7.20
C LYS A 192 12.82 -2.85 8.73
N GLY A 193 13.83 -3.52 9.21
CA GLY A 193 14.15 -3.65 10.63
C GLY A 193 15.45 -2.92 10.97
N ASP A 194 15.54 -2.44 12.20
CA ASP A 194 16.70 -1.70 12.71
C ASP A 194 18.01 -2.51 12.68
N MET A 195 17.95 -3.81 12.95
CA MET A 195 19.14 -4.68 12.96
C MET A 195 19.29 -5.50 11.68
N LEU A 196 18.18 -5.90 11.08
CA LEU A 196 18.17 -6.82 9.94
C LEU A 196 18.31 -6.08 8.58
N GLY A 197 17.92 -4.80 8.53
CA GLY A 197 17.80 -4.04 7.28
C GLY A 197 16.57 -4.47 6.48
N ASP A 198 16.71 -4.53 5.16
CA ASP A 198 15.60 -4.81 4.25
C ASP A 198 15.38 -6.30 4.06
N VAL A 199 14.13 -6.75 4.25
CA VAL A 199 13.67 -8.11 3.94
C VAL A 199 12.47 -8.03 3.01
N VAL A 200 12.44 -8.85 1.97
CA VAL A 200 11.34 -8.90 1.01
C VAL A 200 10.65 -10.26 1.05
N PHE A 201 9.35 -10.24 1.25
CA PHE A 201 8.47 -11.39 1.10
C PHE A 201 7.78 -11.31 -0.25
N TYR A 202 7.99 -12.28 -1.11
CA TYR A 202 7.50 -12.30 -2.49
C TYR A 202 6.71 -13.57 -2.78
N GLY A 203 5.58 -13.43 -3.48
CA GLY A 203 4.76 -14.58 -3.85
C GLY A 203 3.44 -14.19 -4.52
N LYS A 204 2.53 -15.17 -4.63
CA LYS A 204 1.19 -14.93 -5.15
C LYS A 204 0.31 -14.28 -4.07
N GLY A 205 -0.16 -13.07 -4.33
CA GLY A 205 -0.98 -12.29 -3.39
C GLY A 205 -2.42 -12.77 -3.24
N ALA A 206 -2.92 -13.56 -4.20
CA ALA A 206 -4.28 -14.06 -4.21
C ALA A 206 -4.37 -15.39 -4.97
N GLY A 207 -5.54 -16.00 -4.95
CA GLY A 207 -5.86 -17.23 -5.65
C GLY A 207 -6.30 -18.35 -4.71
N LYS A 208 -7.10 -19.27 -5.24
CA LYS A 208 -7.74 -20.35 -4.48
C LYS A 208 -6.75 -21.19 -3.66
N LEU A 209 -5.71 -21.72 -4.30
CA LEU A 209 -4.72 -22.57 -3.63
C LEU A 209 -3.77 -21.79 -2.71
N PRO A 210 -3.20 -20.62 -3.12
CA PRO A 210 -2.38 -19.81 -2.24
C PRO A 210 -3.10 -19.40 -0.95
N THR A 211 -4.33 -18.89 -1.05
CA THR A 211 -5.14 -18.50 0.13
C THR A 211 -5.48 -19.72 1.01
N ALA A 212 -5.88 -20.83 0.41
CA ALA A 212 -6.14 -22.07 1.15
C ALA A 212 -4.89 -22.57 1.89
N SER A 213 -3.71 -22.46 1.29
CA SER A 213 -2.44 -22.84 1.94
C SER A 213 -2.19 -22.04 3.22
N ALA A 214 -2.42 -20.72 3.20
CA ALA A 214 -2.26 -19.86 4.37
C ALA A 214 -3.29 -20.19 5.47
N VAL A 215 -4.57 -20.40 5.12
CA VAL A 215 -5.59 -20.82 6.08
C VAL A 215 -5.25 -22.16 6.71
N VAL A 216 -4.78 -23.13 5.92
CA VAL A 216 -4.38 -24.46 6.44
C VAL A 216 -3.14 -24.33 7.34
N ALA A 217 -2.21 -23.45 7.03
CA ALA A 217 -1.06 -23.17 7.89
C ALA A 217 -1.51 -22.64 9.27
N ASP A 218 -2.47 -21.70 9.29
CA ASP A 218 -3.08 -21.20 10.53
C ASP A 218 -3.76 -22.34 11.33
N VAL A 219 -4.48 -23.24 10.67
CA VAL A 219 -5.10 -24.40 11.32
C VAL A 219 -4.06 -25.31 11.94
N VAL A 220 -2.95 -25.59 11.22
CA VAL A 220 -1.83 -26.39 11.73
C VAL A 220 -1.18 -25.71 12.94
N ASP A 221 -0.99 -24.40 12.89
CA ASP A 221 -0.43 -23.61 13.99
C ASP A 221 -1.35 -23.66 15.24
N ALA A 222 -2.65 -23.45 15.06
CA ALA A 222 -3.63 -23.54 16.14
C ALA A 222 -3.66 -24.96 16.78
N LEU A 223 -3.47 -26.01 15.99
CA LEU A 223 -3.42 -27.40 16.49
C LEU A 223 -2.12 -27.69 17.26
N LYS A 224 -0.98 -27.13 16.82
CA LYS A 224 0.32 -27.36 17.46
C LYS A 224 0.49 -26.54 18.74
N ASN A 225 0.11 -25.27 18.72
CA ASN A 225 0.41 -24.30 19.75
C ASN A 225 -0.81 -23.95 20.63
N GLY A 226 -2.01 -24.38 20.23
CA GLY A 226 -3.24 -24.12 20.97
C GLY A 226 -3.48 -22.62 21.17
N SER A 227 -3.92 -22.24 22.37
CA SER A 227 -4.21 -20.86 22.71
C SER A 227 -2.97 -19.97 22.90
N LYS A 228 -1.78 -20.53 23.00
CA LYS A 228 -0.54 -19.76 23.22
C LYS A 228 -0.19 -18.83 22.07
N VAL A 229 -0.74 -19.05 20.88
CA VAL A 229 -0.51 -18.19 19.70
C VAL A 229 -0.94 -16.74 19.95
N HIS A 230 -1.99 -16.51 20.73
CA HIS A 230 -2.47 -15.16 21.01
C HIS A 230 -1.56 -14.34 21.96
N ASP A 231 -0.56 -14.95 22.57
CA ASP A 231 0.38 -14.21 23.44
C ASP A 231 1.36 -13.37 22.61
N SER A 232 1.63 -13.78 21.37
CA SER A 232 2.55 -13.09 20.45
C SER A 232 1.82 -12.29 19.36
N LEU A 233 0.68 -12.77 18.86
CA LEU A 233 -0.12 -12.10 17.84
C LEU A 233 -1.23 -11.30 18.50
N PHE A 234 -0.96 -10.06 18.87
CA PHE A 234 -1.91 -9.22 19.59
C PHE A 234 -1.63 -7.73 19.37
N TRP A 235 -2.68 -6.93 19.29
CA TRP A 235 -2.62 -5.48 19.41
C TRP A 235 -3.81 -4.94 20.21
N GLN A 236 -3.62 -3.77 20.80
CA GLN A 236 -4.61 -3.10 21.65
C GLN A 236 -5.62 -2.31 20.79
N PRO A 237 -6.82 -2.02 21.32
CA PRO A 237 -7.65 -0.97 20.75
C PRO A 237 -6.89 0.36 20.69
N ALA A 238 -7.24 1.18 19.70
CA ALA A 238 -6.71 2.54 19.61
C ALA A 238 -7.54 3.46 20.52
N GLU A 239 -6.85 4.21 21.39
CA GLU A 239 -7.49 5.26 22.19
C GLU A 239 -6.54 6.46 22.34
N PRO A 240 -6.90 7.63 21.83
CA PRO A 240 -8.02 7.93 20.96
C PRO A 240 -7.79 7.44 19.53
N VAL A 241 -8.85 7.05 18.85
CA VAL A 241 -8.83 6.52 17.45
C VAL A 241 -8.15 7.48 16.46
N GLU A 242 -8.20 8.78 16.72
CA GLU A 242 -7.77 9.85 15.81
C GLU A 242 -6.28 10.23 15.94
N GLY A 243 -5.55 9.72 16.92
CA GLY A 243 -4.22 10.24 17.27
C GLY A 243 -3.04 9.33 16.93
N LEU A 244 -3.24 8.16 16.32
CA LEU A 244 -2.16 7.21 16.06
C LEU A 244 -1.42 7.46 14.75
N LEU A 245 -2.08 8.04 13.75
CA LEU A 245 -1.43 8.41 12.49
C LEU A 245 -1.02 9.86 12.49
N THR A 246 0.21 10.10 12.08
CA THR A 246 0.78 11.42 11.84
C THR A 246 0.84 11.73 10.35
N ASP A 247 0.97 13.01 10.01
CA ASP A 247 1.26 13.41 8.64
C ASP A 247 2.60 12.76 8.19
N PRO A 248 2.70 12.29 6.95
CA PRO A 248 3.94 11.75 6.44
C PRO A 248 5.04 12.82 6.39
N ALA A 249 6.29 12.39 6.51
CA ALA A 249 7.42 13.28 6.29
C ALA A 249 7.41 13.83 4.85
N PRO A 250 7.93 15.05 4.62
CA PRO A 250 8.06 15.59 3.28
C PRO A 250 8.77 14.63 2.33
N ALA A 251 8.23 14.48 1.13
CA ALA A 251 8.68 13.53 0.12
C ALA A 251 8.83 14.22 -1.25
N ALA A 252 9.37 13.48 -2.21
CA ALA A 252 9.39 13.92 -3.61
C ALA A 252 8.07 13.54 -4.30
N TYR A 253 7.57 14.42 -5.15
CA TYR A 253 6.32 14.23 -5.85
C TYR A 253 6.46 14.46 -7.35
N TYR A 254 5.76 13.66 -8.12
CA TYR A 254 5.50 13.89 -9.53
C TYR A 254 4.17 14.60 -9.69
N VAL A 255 4.17 15.68 -10.46
CA VAL A 255 2.98 16.49 -10.71
C VAL A 255 2.80 16.66 -12.21
N ARG A 256 1.64 16.27 -12.73
CA ARG A 256 1.26 16.53 -14.11
C ARG A 256 0.24 17.69 -14.12
N VAL A 257 0.55 18.72 -14.91
CA VAL A 257 -0.27 19.92 -15.00
C VAL A 257 -0.60 20.19 -16.47
N ALA A 258 -1.89 20.42 -16.75
CA ALA A 258 -2.35 20.84 -18.06
C ALA A 258 -2.59 22.35 -18.11
N GLY A 259 -2.47 22.94 -19.30
CA GLY A 259 -2.83 24.34 -19.56
C GLY A 259 -1.86 25.41 -19.02
N ILE A 260 -0.72 25.03 -18.43
CA ILE A 260 0.22 25.96 -17.80
C ILE A 260 1.65 25.74 -18.29
N ALA A 261 2.36 26.84 -18.52
CA ALA A 261 3.77 26.82 -18.87
C ALA A 261 4.66 26.35 -17.69
N PRO A 262 5.76 25.62 -17.96
CA PRO A 262 6.67 25.10 -16.92
C PRO A 262 7.18 26.16 -15.94
N ALA A 263 7.49 27.37 -16.39
CA ALA A 263 7.97 28.45 -15.52
C ALA A 263 6.93 28.87 -14.45
N VAL A 264 5.64 28.77 -14.74
CA VAL A 264 4.58 29.07 -13.78
C VAL A 264 4.43 27.91 -12.78
N VAL A 265 4.58 26.66 -13.24
CA VAL A 265 4.57 25.48 -12.37
C VAL A 265 5.75 25.56 -11.39
N GLU A 266 6.95 25.89 -11.86
CA GLU A 266 8.14 26.08 -11.02
C GLU A 266 7.93 27.20 -9.98
N ALA A 267 7.33 28.30 -10.36
CA ALA A 267 7.02 29.41 -9.44
C ALA A 267 6.02 29.02 -8.34
N ILE A 268 5.12 28.07 -8.61
CA ILE A 268 4.07 27.62 -7.67
C ILE A 268 4.59 26.48 -6.78
N TYR A 269 5.24 25.46 -7.37
CA TYR A 269 5.67 24.25 -6.65
C TYR A 269 7.08 24.37 -6.04
N GLY A 270 7.86 25.39 -6.44
CA GLY A 270 9.20 25.62 -5.90
C GLY A 270 10.27 24.72 -6.54
N THR A 271 11.26 24.32 -5.74
CA THR A 271 12.41 23.57 -6.22
C THR A 271 12.03 22.23 -6.82
N GLY A 272 12.46 22.00 -8.06
CA GLY A 272 12.18 20.78 -8.77
C GLY A 272 12.74 20.83 -10.20
N LYS A 273 12.30 19.91 -11.03
CA LYS A 273 12.69 19.88 -12.45
C LYS A 273 11.54 19.52 -13.37
N VAL A 274 11.54 20.12 -14.54
CA VAL A 274 10.68 19.71 -15.65
C VAL A 274 11.11 18.33 -16.13
N VAL A 275 10.22 17.37 -16.12
CA VAL A 275 10.43 16.00 -16.65
C VAL A 275 10.12 15.98 -18.13
N GLU A 276 9.02 16.65 -18.51
CA GLU A 276 8.56 16.74 -19.89
C GLU A 276 7.76 18.03 -20.10
N GLU A 277 8.06 18.76 -21.17
CA GLU A 277 7.23 19.84 -21.67
C GLU A 277 6.29 19.33 -22.76
N ARG A 278 5.05 19.80 -22.75
CA ARG A 278 4.03 19.47 -23.73
C ARG A 278 3.37 20.74 -24.25
N PHE A 279 2.72 20.64 -25.39
CA PHE A 279 2.00 21.77 -25.97
C PHE A 279 0.87 22.28 -25.04
N ASP A 280 0.28 21.39 -24.26
CA ASP A 280 -0.86 21.63 -23.38
C ASP A 280 -0.51 21.56 -21.87
N GLY A 281 0.78 21.62 -21.50
CA GLY A 281 1.20 21.55 -20.10
C GLY A 281 2.58 20.97 -19.86
N CYS A 282 2.83 20.48 -18.67
CA CYS A 282 4.11 19.82 -18.35
C CYS A 282 3.97 18.74 -17.26
N ALA A 283 4.96 17.85 -17.25
CA ALA A 283 5.26 16.98 -16.14
C ALA A 283 6.41 17.57 -15.32
N TYR A 284 6.22 17.71 -14.02
CA TYR A 284 7.17 18.36 -13.12
C TYR A 284 7.46 17.45 -11.92
N PHE A 285 8.73 17.36 -11.54
CA PHE A 285 9.17 16.62 -10.37
C PHE A 285 9.52 17.61 -9.25
N VAL A 286 8.78 17.57 -8.15
CA VAL A 286 9.01 18.36 -6.95
C VAL A 286 9.92 17.57 -6.03
N GLU A 287 11.10 18.10 -5.68
CA GLU A 287 12.11 17.34 -4.95
C GLU A 287 11.73 17.09 -3.49
N GLN A 288 11.03 18.04 -2.87
CA GLN A 288 10.58 17.91 -1.48
C GLN A 288 9.35 18.78 -1.21
N ALA A 289 8.26 18.16 -0.80
CA ALA A 289 7.05 18.85 -0.34
C ALA A 289 6.32 18.00 0.70
N ASP A 290 5.47 18.62 1.50
CA ASP A 290 4.44 17.95 2.28
C ASP A 290 3.09 17.99 1.54
N GLU A 291 2.14 17.14 1.92
CA GLU A 291 0.83 17.06 1.28
C GLU A 291 0.03 18.38 1.37
N LYS A 292 0.20 19.15 2.46
CA LYS A 292 -0.49 20.43 2.63
C LYS A 292 0.05 21.46 1.66
N ALA A 293 1.37 21.52 1.50
CA ALA A 293 2.03 22.40 0.53
C ALA A 293 1.61 22.05 -0.91
N LEU A 294 1.52 20.76 -1.24
CA LEU A 294 1.05 20.31 -2.55
C LEU A 294 -0.41 20.68 -2.80
N ALA A 295 -1.29 20.46 -1.82
CA ALA A 295 -2.70 20.84 -1.95
C ALA A 295 -2.88 22.35 -2.11
N GLU A 296 -2.09 23.17 -1.44
CA GLU A 296 -2.08 24.62 -1.61
C GLU A 296 -1.56 25.01 -3.00
N ALA A 297 -0.48 24.37 -3.46
CA ALA A 297 0.06 24.60 -4.79
C ALA A 297 -0.95 24.22 -5.89
N ALA A 298 -1.64 23.08 -5.75
CA ALA A 298 -2.69 22.66 -6.68
C ALA A 298 -3.82 23.69 -6.79
N ARG A 299 -4.30 24.24 -5.66
CA ARG A 299 -5.31 25.32 -5.66
C ARG A 299 -4.81 26.59 -6.37
N LYS A 300 -3.53 26.93 -6.23
CA LYS A 300 -2.95 28.08 -6.95
C LYS A 300 -2.92 27.81 -8.46
N VAL A 301 -2.61 26.59 -8.88
CA VAL A 301 -2.67 26.18 -10.28
C VAL A 301 -4.09 26.30 -10.82
N GLU A 302 -5.08 25.75 -10.13
CA GLU A 302 -6.50 25.84 -10.53
C GLU A 302 -6.95 27.30 -10.67
N ALA A 303 -6.53 28.20 -9.78
CA ALA A 303 -6.84 29.62 -9.84
C ALA A 303 -6.21 30.34 -11.04
N VAL A 304 -5.05 29.87 -11.51
CA VAL A 304 -4.37 30.44 -12.68
C VAL A 304 -4.94 29.91 -13.99
N CYS A 305 -5.32 28.60 -14.05
CA CYS A 305 -5.92 28.00 -15.22
C CYS A 305 -7.34 28.55 -15.51
N GLY A 306 -8.02 29.12 -14.52
CA GLY A 306 -9.45 29.30 -14.59
C GLY A 306 -10.16 27.95 -14.56
N SER A 307 -11.27 27.84 -13.83
CA SER A 307 -12.08 26.61 -13.83
C SER A 307 -12.40 26.19 -15.28
N VAL A 308 -11.76 25.10 -15.71
CA VAL A 308 -12.14 24.44 -16.95
C VAL A 308 -13.38 23.57 -16.67
#